data_8cb7a707fd14720260fe220a1500693e
#
_entry.id   8cb7a707fd14720260fe220a1500693e
#
_cell.length_a   1.000
_cell.length_b   1.000
_cell.length_c   1.000
_cell.angle_alpha   90.00
_cell.angle_beta   90.00
_cell.angle_gamma   90.00
#
_symmetry.space_group_name_H-M   'P 1'
#
loop_
_entity.id
_entity.type
_entity.pdbx_description
1 polymer ?
#
loop_
_entity_poly.entity_id
_entity_poly.type
_entity_poly.pdbx_seq_one_letter_code
_entity_poly.pdbx_strand_id
1 'polypeptide(L)'
;MIKHFPGDGMGEGGRESHSDAGKYAVYPGGNLDEHLVPFLANLDAASVMASYSVGLDGDGRPLFDERIATAYDAGKIDILREDNGYDGVIVTDWTVTMVDGEPEAVVGGRAWGAEHLSTDERHYAILRTGIDMFGGNNAVGPVLAAHDLWQADFEAGLLDVDADTRFQQSAERILRMMFQPGLYDDPYLDLAESQKIVGSAERVEAGTAAQLDSIVMLKNADGTVAEHDAADWSDATVYVPRSYSTGFAGVFGPAEYTEGETLDVEMLAEHVGAVVTDEAVLDADGHVVSYTAPDLSDVDLVLVGMRSPDNGTTFTSAGEDPETGAFYPLSLQYRPYTADGPHVRATSISGDLLPDGTRQNRSYLGATSRIANEADLDAFERAVAAVEASGRDIPVLALLKAANPVVPTEFEAAADAVLVSFGTSDEALVQVALGLHEPQGRLPITFPASMDAVEAQLEDVGGDTAPYVDSTGGTYALGFGLGWEGPVG
;
A
#
# COMPACT_ATOMS: atom_id res chain seq x y z
N MET A 1 -3.12 -2.51 -18.21
CA MET A 1 -2.25 -3.51 -17.54
C MET A 1 -2.81 -3.83 -16.18
N ILE A 2 -2.88 -5.10 -15.81
CA ILE A 2 -3.17 -5.54 -14.43
C ILE A 2 -1.89 -6.09 -13.78
N LYS A 3 -1.73 -5.88 -12.44
CA LYS A 3 -0.47 -6.22 -11.75
C LYS A 3 -0.66 -6.33 -10.23
N HIS A 4 0.22 -6.99 -9.52
CA HIS A 4 1.35 -7.83 -10.01
C HIS A 4 0.99 -9.30 -9.85
N PHE A 5 0.94 -10.04 -10.96
CA PHE A 5 0.51 -11.43 -10.98
C PHE A 5 1.50 -12.36 -10.25
N PRO A 6 1.06 -13.29 -9.41
CA PRO A 6 -0.31 -13.67 -9.03
C PRO A 6 -0.87 -12.91 -7.81
N GLY A 7 -0.30 -11.80 -7.39
CA GLY A 7 -0.66 -10.98 -6.24
C GLY A 7 0.54 -10.71 -5.35
N ASP A 8 0.50 -9.61 -4.59
CA ASP A 8 1.61 -9.15 -3.72
C ASP A 8 1.22 -9.06 -2.23
N GLY A 9 -0.02 -9.40 -1.87
CA GLY A 9 -0.53 -9.23 -0.50
C GLY A 9 0.00 -10.23 0.52
N MET A 10 0.67 -11.32 0.10
CA MET A 10 1.02 -12.45 0.93
C MET A 10 2.45 -12.40 1.49
N GLY A 11 3.03 -11.21 1.63
CA GLY A 11 4.36 -11.05 2.23
C GLY A 11 4.35 -11.40 3.72
N GLU A 12 5.24 -12.30 4.15
CA GLU A 12 5.31 -12.71 5.56
C GLU A 12 5.59 -11.51 6.47
N GLY A 13 4.74 -11.34 7.49
CA GLY A 13 4.80 -10.21 8.42
C GLY A 13 4.49 -8.86 7.76
N GLY A 14 3.71 -8.84 6.66
CA GLY A 14 3.30 -7.62 5.96
C GLY A 14 4.41 -6.97 5.13
N ARG A 15 5.53 -7.66 4.90
CA ARG A 15 6.66 -7.10 4.12
C ARG A 15 6.37 -7.14 2.64
N GLU A 16 6.71 -6.07 1.99
CA GLU A 16 6.39 -5.80 0.60
C GLU A 16 7.48 -6.32 -0.35
N SER A 17 7.07 -6.84 -1.52
CA SER A 17 7.89 -7.64 -2.43
C SER A 17 8.97 -6.86 -3.20
N HIS A 18 9.02 -5.53 -3.13
CA HIS A 18 10.10 -4.76 -3.77
C HIS A 18 11.43 -4.79 -3.00
N SER A 19 11.45 -5.31 -1.77
CA SER A 19 12.65 -5.43 -0.95
C SER A 19 13.08 -6.88 -0.77
N ASP A 20 14.36 -7.11 -0.48
CA ASP A 20 14.86 -8.45 -0.15
C ASP A 20 14.14 -9.04 1.07
N ALA A 21 13.81 -8.19 2.05
CA ALA A 21 13.07 -8.59 3.25
C ALA A 21 11.68 -9.16 2.93
N GLY A 22 11.02 -8.65 1.89
CA GLY A 22 9.67 -9.03 1.48
C GLY A 22 9.58 -9.90 0.23
N LYS A 23 10.69 -10.42 -0.30
CA LYS A 23 10.71 -11.16 -1.57
C LYS A 23 9.91 -12.47 -1.59
N TYR A 24 9.44 -12.94 -0.44
CA TYR A 24 8.68 -14.18 -0.34
C TYR A 24 7.20 -13.93 -0.11
N ALA A 25 6.37 -14.40 -1.03
CA ALA A 25 4.93 -14.53 -0.85
C ALA A 25 4.64 -15.91 -0.23
N VAL A 26 3.98 -15.94 0.93
CA VAL A 26 3.72 -17.19 1.67
C VAL A 26 2.24 -17.51 1.69
N TYR A 27 1.93 -18.79 1.55
CA TYR A 27 0.56 -19.30 1.46
C TYR A 27 0.28 -20.36 2.55
N PRO A 28 0.29 -19.98 3.84
CA PRO A 28 0.05 -20.91 4.93
C PRO A 28 -1.39 -21.46 4.96
N GLY A 29 -2.36 -20.74 4.40
CA GLY A 29 -3.75 -21.17 4.25
C GLY A 29 -4.01 -22.02 2.99
N GLY A 30 -3.08 -22.02 2.03
CA GLY A 30 -3.23 -22.73 0.75
C GLY A 30 -4.21 -22.05 -0.23
N ASN A 31 -4.40 -20.73 -0.14
CA ASN A 31 -5.44 -19.98 -0.85
C ASN A 31 -4.97 -19.32 -2.15
N LEU A 32 -3.96 -19.86 -2.84
CA LEU A 32 -3.51 -19.30 -4.12
C LEU A 32 -4.67 -19.04 -5.10
N ASP A 33 -5.62 -19.97 -5.17
CA ASP A 33 -6.76 -19.87 -6.10
C ASP A 33 -7.60 -18.61 -5.88
N GLU A 34 -7.79 -18.15 -4.63
CA GLU A 34 -8.52 -16.91 -4.34
C GLU A 34 -7.75 -15.68 -4.83
N HIS A 35 -6.42 -15.69 -4.71
CA HIS A 35 -5.57 -14.61 -5.20
C HIS A 35 -5.51 -14.53 -6.72
N LEU A 36 -5.77 -15.64 -7.43
CA LEU A 36 -5.87 -15.66 -8.89
C LEU A 36 -7.18 -15.07 -9.43
N VAL A 37 -8.27 -15.09 -8.65
CA VAL A 37 -9.61 -14.64 -9.10
C VAL A 37 -9.60 -13.26 -9.77
N PRO A 38 -8.99 -12.19 -9.19
CA PRO A 38 -9.03 -10.87 -9.82
C PRO A 38 -8.28 -10.82 -11.15
N PHE A 39 -7.25 -11.63 -11.34
CA PHE A 39 -6.50 -11.71 -12.61
C PHE A 39 -7.30 -12.49 -13.65
N LEU A 40 -7.80 -13.68 -13.29
CA LEU A 40 -8.53 -14.55 -14.21
C LEU A 40 -9.88 -13.96 -14.64
N ALA A 41 -10.49 -13.11 -13.81
CA ALA A 41 -11.71 -12.37 -14.17
C ALA A 41 -11.46 -11.20 -15.16
N ASN A 42 -10.20 -10.81 -15.40
CA ASN A 42 -9.82 -9.65 -16.21
C ASN A 42 -8.80 -10.01 -17.31
N LEU A 43 -8.89 -11.19 -17.91
CA LEU A 43 -8.00 -11.63 -19.00
C LEU A 43 -8.23 -10.91 -20.34
N ASP A 44 -9.16 -9.97 -20.41
CA ASP A 44 -9.31 -9.01 -21.51
C ASP A 44 -8.34 -7.83 -21.41
N ALA A 45 -7.59 -7.70 -20.31
CA ALA A 45 -6.53 -6.71 -20.16
C ALA A 45 -5.46 -6.88 -21.23
N ALA A 46 -4.99 -5.77 -21.80
CA ALA A 46 -3.98 -5.78 -22.86
C ALA A 46 -2.62 -6.32 -22.39
N SER A 47 -2.33 -6.21 -21.09
CA SER A 47 -1.07 -6.73 -20.51
C SER A 47 -1.24 -7.13 -19.05
N VAL A 48 -0.42 -8.10 -18.62
CA VAL A 48 -0.25 -8.53 -17.22
C VAL A 48 1.22 -8.38 -16.85
N MET A 49 1.50 -7.80 -15.69
CA MET A 49 2.85 -7.72 -15.12
C MET A 49 3.05 -8.79 -14.06
N ALA A 50 4.11 -9.57 -14.17
CA ALA A 50 4.50 -10.57 -13.19
C ALA A 50 5.08 -9.89 -11.93
N SER A 51 4.75 -10.42 -10.75
CA SER A 51 5.31 -9.94 -9.48
C SER A 51 6.78 -10.33 -9.30
N TYR A 52 7.45 -9.67 -8.37
CA TYR A 52 8.81 -10.06 -7.96
C TYR A 52 8.85 -11.36 -7.18
N SER A 53 7.78 -11.69 -6.48
CA SER A 53 7.80 -12.61 -5.36
C SER A 53 8.15 -14.05 -5.72
N VAL A 54 8.85 -14.72 -4.78
CA VAL A 54 9.05 -16.15 -4.74
C VAL A 54 7.93 -16.76 -3.90
N GLY A 55 7.07 -17.59 -4.52
CA GLY A 55 5.92 -18.20 -3.84
C GLY A 55 6.31 -19.43 -3.02
N LEU A 56 5.85 -19.47 -1.75
CA LEU A 56 6.11 -20.58 -0.82
C LEU A 56 4.82 -21.06 -0.17
N ASP A 57 4.72 -22.38 0.08
CA ASP A 57 3.66 -22.95 0.91
C ASP A 57 3.91 -22.68 2.41
N GLY A 58 2.97 -23.12 3.28
CA GLY A 58 3.06 -22.95 4.73
C GLY A 58 4.25 -23.66 5.41
N ASP A 59 4.88 -24.62 4.72
CA ASP A 59 6.10 -25.29 5.17
C ASP A 59 7.37 -24.59 4.65
N GLY A 60 7.21 -23.55 3.83
CA GLY A 60 8.31 -22.83 3.17
C GLY A 60 8.93 -23.57 2.00
N ARG A 61 8.17 -24.48 1.37
CA ARG A 61 8.54 -25.11 0.11
C ARG A 61 8.05 -24.25 -1.05
N PRO A 62 8.71 -24.27 -2.24
CA PRO A 62 8.19 -23.58 -3.40
C PRO A 62 6.77 -24.08 -3.75
N LEU A 63 5.89 -23.16 -4.19
CA LEU A 63 4.53 -23.48 -4.64
C LEU A 63 4.53 -24.31 -5.93
N PHE A 64 5.55 -24.12 -6.75
CA PHE A 64 5.81 -24.85 -7.99
C PHE A 64 7.17 -25.56 -7.88
N ASP A 65 7.80 -25.85 -9.02
CA ASP A 65 8.98 -26.72 -9.02
C ASP A 65 10.21 -26.09 -8.34
N GLU A 66 10.35 -24.76 -8.42
CA GLU A 66 11.57 -24.06 -8.01
C GLU A 66 11.31 -22.88 -7.06
N ARG A 67 12.32 -22.56 -6.24
CA ARG A 67 12.33 -21.39 -5.35
C ARG A 67 12.88 -20.18 -6.11
N ILE A 68 12.05 -19.63 -6.99
CA ILE A 68 12.45 -18.63 -7.97
C ILE A 68 11.37 -17.54 -8.12
N ALA A 69 11.80 -16.32 -8.51
CA ALA A 69 10.90 -15.20 -8.76
C ALA A 69 9.88 -15.51 -9.86
N THR A 70 8.68 -14.92 -9.77
CA THR A 70 7.54 -15.21 -10.65
C THR A 70 7.87 -15.20 -12.14
N ALA A 71 8.69 -14.25 -12.59
CA ALA A 71 9.03 -14.17 -14.02
C ALA A 71 9.86 -15.37 -14.54
N TYR A 72 10.53 -16.09 -13.67
CA TYR A 72 11.31 -17.30 -14.01
C TYR A 72 10.54 -18.60 -13.78
N ASP A 73 9.38 -18.53 -13.15
CA ASP A 73 8.58 -19.69 -12.73
C ASP A 73 7.57 -20.03 -13.83
N ALA A 74 7.91 -21.04 -14.66
CA ALA A 74 7.04 -21.50 -15.74
C ALA A 74 5.65 -21.93 -15.22
N GLY A 75 5.59 -22.63 -14.09
CA GLY A 75 4.32 -23.08 -13.51
C GLY A 75 3.36 -21.94 -13.18
N LYS A 76 3.87 -20.79 -12.75
CA LYS A 76 3.03 -19.60 -12.53
C LYS A 76 2.58 -18.95 -13.85
N ILE A 77 3.48 -18.81 -14.81
CA ILE A 77 3.16 -18.15 -16.08
C ILE A 77 2.23 -19.03 -16.94
N ASP A 78 2.34 -20.35 -16.85
CA ASP A 78 1.45 -21.30 -17.52
C ASP A 78 -0.01 -21.18 -17.06
N ILE A 79 -0.28 -20.75 -15.83
CA ILE A 79 -1.63 -20.41 -15.39
C ILE A 79 -2.28 -19.39 -16.32
N LEU A 80 -1.53 -18.40 -16.80
CA LEU A 80 -2.03 -17.42 -17.78
C LEU A 80 -2.02 -17.98 -19.21
N ARG A 81 -0.89 -18.53 -19.65
CA ARG A 81 -0.67 -18.94 -21.06
C ARG A 81 -1.42 -20.22 -21.43
N GLU A 82 -1.14 -21.31 -20.71
CA GLU A 82 -1.61 -22.63 -21.11
C GLU A 82 -3.00 -22.93 -20.53
N ASP A 83 -3.19 -22.67 -19.22
CA ASP A 83 -4.43 -23.06 -18.54
C ASP A 83 -5.60 -22.13 -18.91
N ASN A 84 -5.34 -20.84 -19.15
CA ASN A 84 -6.38 -19.84 -19.42
C ASN A 84 -6.28 -19.16 -20.80
N GLY A 85 -5.30 -19.52 -21.62
CA GLY A 85 -5.18 -19.07 -23.02
C GLY A 85 -4.96 -17.56 -23.18
N TYR A 86 -4.33 -16.89 -22.19
CA TYR A 86 -4.11 -15.46 -22.24
C TYR A 86 -3.14 -15.09 -23.37
N ASP A 87 -3.62 -14.35 -24.36
CA ASP A 87 -2.87 -13.91 -25.55
C ASP A 87 -2.50 -12.40 -25.52
N GLY A 88 -2.59 -11.76 -24.36
CA GLY A 88 -2.04 -10.42 -24.15
C GLY A 88 -0.54 -10.43 -23.83
N VAL A 89 0.05 -9.25 -23.66
CA VAL A 89 1.47 -9.13 -23.27
C VAL A 89 1.65 -9.54 -21.82
N ILE A 90 2.60 -10.43 -21.53
CA ILE A 90 3.13 -10.61 -20.18
C ILE A 90 4.48 -9.90 -20.11
N VAL A 91 4.63 -9.04 -19.11
CA VAL A 91 5.84 -8.23 -18.88
C VAL A 91 6.40 -8.53 -17.49
N THR A 92 7.72 -8.51 -17.35
CA THR A 92 8.34 -8.56 -16.02
C THR A 92 8.12 -7.23 -15.29
N ASP A 93 8.24 -7.22 -13.97
CA ASP A 93 8.49 -5.99 -13.26
C ASP A 93 9.94 -5.50 -13.48
N TRP A 94 10.35 -4.37 -12.89
CA TRP A 94 11.65 -3.72 -13.11
C TRP A 94 12.80 -4.49 -12.46
N THR A 95 13.98 -4.43 -13.04
CA THR A 95 15.23 -5.01 -12.52
C THR A 95 15.22 -6.53 -12.28
N VAL A 96 14.21 -7.26 -12.75
CA VAL A 96 14.08 -8.72 -12.59
C VAL A 96 15.21 -9.47 -13.29
N THR A 97 15.79 -8.91 -14.37
CA THR A 97 16.94 -9.49 -15.08
C THR A 97 18.29 -9.12 -14.49
N MET A 98 18.32 -8.36 -13.38
CA MET A 98 19.54 -7.79 -12.78
C MET A 98 19.81 -8.39 -11.41
N VAL A 99 21.08 -8.41 -11.01
CA VAL A 99 21.54 -8.71 -9.65
C VAL A 99 22.13 -7.46 -9.00
N ASP A 100 22.23 -7.47 -7.68
CA ASP A 100 22.83 -6.36 -6.94
C ASP A 100 24.27 -6.08 -7.40
N GLY A 101 24.57 -4.78 -7.55
CA GLY A 101 25.88 -4.32 -8.00
C GLY A 101 26.03 -4.19 -9.52
N GLU A 102 25.07 -4.62 -10.33
CA GLU A 102 25.02 -4.29 -11.76
C GLU A 102 24.70 -2.80 -11.95
N PRO A 103 25.32 -2.09 -12.91
CA PRO A 103 25.17 -0.63 -13.06
C PRO A 103 23.72 -0.17 -13.28
N GLU A 104 22.91 -1.01 -13.92
CA GLU A 104 21.52 -0.74 -14.23
C GLU A 104 20.56 -1.06 -13.05
N ALA A 105 21.03 -1.79 -12.04
CA ALA A 105 20.25 -2.16 -10.85
C ALA A 105 20.19 -1.00 -9.82
N VAL A 106 19.70 0.16 -10.25
CA VAL A 106 19.70 1.41 -9.45
C VAL A 106 18.95 1.27 -8.12
N VAL A 107 17.93 0.41 -8.09
CA VAL A 107 17.11 0.14 -6.89
C VAL A 107 17.29 -1.29 -6.36
N GLY A 108 18.42 -1.92 -6.68
CA GLY A 108 18.73 -3.32 -6.38
C GLY A 108 18.28 -4.29 -7.47
N GLY A 109 18.97 -5.42 -7.59
CA GLY A 109 18.62 -6.51 -8.49
C GLY A 109 17.54 -7.41 -7.89
N ARG A 110 16.70 -8.01 -8.76
CA ARG A 110 15.58 -8.86 -8.34
C ARG A 110 15.51 -10.18 -9.11
N ALA A 111 16.69 -10.65 -9.57
CA ALA A 111 16.79 -11.96 -10.23
C ALA A 111 16.74 -13.12 -9.20
N TRP A 112 15.82 -13.02 -8.24
CA TRP A 112 15.75 -13.93 -7.09
C TRP A 112 15.58 -15.39 -7.49
N GLY A 113 16.54 -16.21 -7.06
CA GLY A 113 16.66 -17.62 -7.44
C GLY A 113 17.42 -17.86 -8.74
N ALA A 114 17.64 -16.81 -9.57
CA ALA A 114 18.36 -16.85 -10.82
C ALA A 114 19.69 -16.06 -10.79
N GLU A 115 20.19 -15.70 -9.61
CA GLU A 115 21.40 -14.90 -9.43
C GLU A 115 22.67 -15.59 -9.98
N HIS A 116 22.65 -16.92 -10.04
CA HIS A 116 23.75 -17.74 -10.56
C HIS A 116 23.87 -17.73 -12.10
N LEU A 117 22.84 -17.27 -12.80
CA LEU A 117 22.82 -17.14 -14.25
C LEU A 117 23.49 -15.82 -14.69
N SER A 118 24.07 -15.81 -15.88
CA SER A 118 24.48 -14.57 -16.56
C SER A 118 23.26 -13.74 -16.97
N THR A 119 23.46 -12.44 -17.25
CA THR A 119 22.38 -11.56 -17.74
C THR A 119 21.71 -12.10 -19.00
N ASP A 120 22.46 -12.66 -19.93
CA ASP A 120 21.95 -13.27 -21.15
C ASP A 120 21.09 -14.51 -20.87
N GLU A 121 21.56 -15.39 -19.98
CA GLU A 121 20.82 -16.58 -19.56
C GLU A 121 19.56 -16.22 -18.76
N ARG A 122 19.57 -15.15 -17.96
CA ARG A 122 18.38 -14.66 -17.28
C ARG A 122 17.31 -14.20 -18.26
N HIS A 123 17.67 -13.43 -19.30
CA HIS A 123 16.74 -13.03 -20.34
C HIS A 123 16.17 -14.25 -21.09
N TYR A 124 17.02 -15.21 -21.42
CA TYR A 124 16.59 -16.46 -22.04
C TYR A 124 15.64 -17.26 -21.14
N ALA A 125 15.96 -17.43 -19.85
CA ALA A 125 15.12 -18.15 -18.91
C ALA A 125 13.72 -17.53 -18.79
N ILE A 126 13.61 -16.20 -18.73
CA ILE A 126 12.34 -15.47 -18.71
C ILE A 126 11.56 -15.68 -20.03
N LEU A 127 12.19 -15.62 -21.19
CA LEU A 127 11.51 -15.90 -22.47
C LEU A 127 10.96 -17.32 -22.54
N ARG A 128 11.64 -18.27 -21.90
CA ARG A 128 11.21 -19.68 -21.83
C ARG A 128 9.92 -19.87 -21.04
N THR A 129 9.59 -19.00 -20.08
CA THR A 129 8.33 -19.07 -19.33
C THR A 129 7.13 -18.53 -20.12
N GLY A 130 7.32 -17.89 -21.29
CA GLY A 130 6.22 -17.31 -22.06
C GLY A 130 6.03 -15.80 -21.87
N ILE A 131 6.95 -15.11 -21.20
CA ILE A 131 6.97 -13.65 -21.05
C ILE A 131 7.42 -13.01 -22.37
N ASP A 132 6.86 -11.84 -22.71
CA ASP A 132 7.06 -11.15 -23.98
C ASP A 132 7.95 -9.91 -23.87
N MET A 133 8.02 -9.29 -22.68
CA MET A 133 8.64 -7.99 -22.51
C MET A 133 9.36 -7.88 -21.16
N PHE A 134 10.50 -7.18 -21.15
CA PHE A 134 11.28 -6.92 -19.94
C PHE A 134 10.98 -5.51 -19.43
N GLY A 135 10.41 -5.40 -18.23
CA GLY A 135 10.05 -4.13 -17.60
C GLY A 135 11.29 -3.35 -17.15
N GLY A 136 11.28 -2.02 -17.41
CA GLY A 136 12.36 -1.12 -16.98
C GLY A 136 13.74 -1.43 -17.56
N ASN A 137 13.83 -2.20 -18.63
CA ASN A 137 15.07 -2.65 -19.26
C ASN A 137 15.09 -2.28 -20.74
N ASN A 138 16.14 -1.60 -21.20
CA ASN A 138 16.36 -1.22 -22.58
C ASN A 138 17.63 -1.86 -23.20
N ALA A 139 18.20 -2.87 -22.54
CA ALA A 139 19.41 -3.55 -22.98
C ALA A 139 19.11 -4.49 -24.15
N VAL A 140 19.46 -4.08 -25.36
CA VAL A 140 19.25 -4.87 -26.59
C VAL A 140 20.18 -6.09 -26.66
N GLY A 141 21.41 -5.98 -26.15
CA GLY A 141 22.42 -7.05 -26.21
C GLY A 141 21.93 -8.37 -25.61
N PRO A 142 21.50 -8.41 -24.33
CA PRO A 142 20.99 -9.62 -23.70
C PRO A 142 19.73 -10.19 -24.38
N VAL A 143 18.88 -9.35 -24.96
CA VAL A 143 17.71 -9.81 -25.73
C VAL A 143 18.12 -10.54 -27.00
N LEU A 144 19.14 -10.03 -27.72
CA LEU A 144 19.70 -10.71 -28.91
C LEU A 144 20.42 -12.00 -28.51
N ALA A 145 21.16 -12.01 -27.40
CA ALA A 145 21.79 -13.22 -26.88
C ALA A 145 20.75 -14.29 -26.50
N ALA A 146 19.63 -13.88 -25.90
CA ALA A 146 18.52 -14.80 -25.62
C ALA A 146 17.89 -15.37 -26.89
N HIS A 147 17.82 -14.62 -27.99
CA HIS A 147 17.41 -15.12 -29.31
C HIS A 147 18.35 -16.22 -29.78
N ASP A 148 19.67 -15.99 -29.71
CA ASP A 148 20.66 -16.97 -30.15
C ASP A 148 20.63 -18.26 -29.30
N LEU A 149 20.45 -18.13 -27.98
CA LEU A 149 20.26 -19.28 -27.09
C LEU A 149 18.99 -20.05 -27.42
N TRP A 150 17.88 -19.37 -27.70
CA TRP A 150 16.64 -20.01 -28.16
C TRP A 150 16.82 -20.78 -29.44
N GLN A 151 17.50 -20.17 -30.43
CA GLN A 151 17.78 -20.80 -31.72
C GLN A 151 18.64 -22.05 -31.56
N ALA A 152 19.67 -22.01 -30.71
CA ALA A 152 20.53 -23.17 -30.44
C ALA A 152 19.72 -24.34 -29.79
N ASP A 153 18.82 -24.06 -28.89
CA ASP A 153 17.96 -25.09 -28.27
C ASP A 153 16.94 -25.66 -29.28
N PHE A 154 16.41 -24.82 -30.17
CA PHE A 154 15.55 -25.29 -31.27
C PHE A 154 16.32 -26.23 -32.21
N GLU A 155 17.55 -25.87 -32.63
CA GLU A 155 18.39 -26.71 -33.45
C GLU A 155 18.79 -28.03 -32.79
N ALA A 156 18.87 -28.01 -31.43
CA ALA A 156 19.10 -29.21 -30.64
C ALA A 156 17.83 -30.09 -30.44
N GLY A 157 16.66 -29.62 -30.92
CA GLY A 157 15.38 -30.32 -30.81
C GLY A 157 14.76 -30.25 -29.41
N LEU A 158 15.13 -29.25 -28.62
CA LEU A 158 14.61 -29.00 -27.27
C LEU A 158 13.40 -28.05 -27.25
N LEU A 159 13.12 -27.39 -28.38
CA LEU A 159 12.01 -26.45 -28.57
C LEU A 159 11.24 -26.77 -29.85
N ASP A 160 9.93 -26.47 -29.85
CA ASP A 160 9.04 -26.75 -30.99
C ASP A 160 9.03 -25.65 -32.05
N VAL A 161 9.41 -24.41 -31.67
CA VAL A 161 9.43 -23.25 -32.56
C VAL A 161 10.81 -22.58 -32.58
N ASP A 162 11.22 -22.05 -33.74
CA ASP A 162 12.48 -21.31 -33.86
C ASP A 162 12.43 -19.94 -33.17
N ALA A 163 13.60 -19.31 -32.99
CA ALA A 163 13.72 -18.02 -32.31
C ALA A 163 12.93 -16.92 -33.04
N ASP A 164 12.99 -16.84 -34.36
CA ASP A 164 12.29 -15.81 -35.13
C ASP A 164 10.77 -15.91 -34.90
N THR A 165 10.21 -17.12 -34.92
CA THR A 165 8.78 -17.36 -34.65
C THR A 165 8.41 -16.94 -33.24
N ARG A 166 9.22 -17.29 -32.22
CA ARG A 166 8.96 -16.90 -30.82
C ARG A 166 8.99 -15.38 -30.63
N PHE A 167 9.99 -14.72 -31.22
CA PHE A 167 10.12 -13.26 -31.10
C PHE A 167 9.03 -12.53 -31.89
N GLN A 168 8.60 -13.07 -33.04
CA GLN A 168 7.46 -12.55 -33.79
C GLN A 168 6.17 -12.61 -32.95
N GLN A 169 5.91 -13.71 -32.24
CA GLN A 169 4.74 -13.82 -31.35
C GLN A 169 4.74 -12.72 -30.28
N SER A 170 5.86 -12.44 -29.62
CA SER A 170 5.98 -11.35 -28.66
C SER A 170 5.79 -9.98 -29.32
N ALA A 171 6.38 -9.74 -30.47
CA ALA A 171 6.23 -8.51 -31.23
C ALA A 171 4.77 -8.26 -31.65
N GLU A 172 4.05 -9.28 -32.08
CA GLU A 172 2.63 -9.19 -32.45
C GLU A 172 1.77 -8.77 -31.24
N ARG A 173 2.00 -9.35 -30.05
CA ARG A 173 1.31 -8.98 -28.82
C ARG A 173 1.58 -7.53 -28.43
N ILE A 174 2.84 -7.10 -28.46
CA ILE A 174 3.27 -5.74 -28.14
C ILE A 174 2.66 -4.73 -29.13
N LEU A 175 2.76 -5.02 -30.44
CA LEU A 175 2.21 -4.15 -31.47
C LEU A 175 0.69 -4.05 -31.40
N ARG A 176 -0.02 -5.12 -31.02
CA ARG A 176 -1.47 -5.11 -30.85
C ARG A 176 -1.92 -4.04 -29.86
N MET A 177 -1.19 -3.83 -28.75
CA MET A 177 -1.47 -2.76 -27.79
C MET A 177 -1.39 -1.36 -28.40
N MET A 178 -0.62 -1.17 -29.47
CA MET A 178 -0.48 0.09 -30.18
C MET A 178 -1.54 0.24 -31.29
N PHE A 179 -1.88 -0.86 -31.96
CA PHE A 179 -2.88 -0.84 -33.03
C PHE A 179 -4.32 -0.71 -32.52
N GLN A 180 -4.65 -1.36 -31.41
CA GLN A 180 -6.02 -1.35 -30.87
C GLN A 180 -6.55 0.06 -30.54
N PRO A 181 -5.80 0.98 -29.90
CA PRO A 181 -6.22 2.35 -29.67
C PRO A 181 -6.07 3.27 -30.90
N GLY A 182 -5.63 2.76 -32.07
CA GLY A 182 -5.50 3.54 -33.30
C GLY A 182 -4.26 4.42 -33.38
N LEU A 183 -3.21 4.15 -32.58
CA LEU A 183 -2.02 5.00 -32.54
C LEU A 183 -1.25 5.09 -33.87
N TYR A 184 -1.40 4.10 -34.78
CA TYR A 184 -0.78 4.15 -36.10
C TYR A 184 -1.60 4.92 -37.11
N ASP A 185 -2.93 5.05 -36.90
CA ASP A 185 -3.81 5.80 -37.79
C ASP A 185 -3.83 7.28 -37.40
N ASP A 186 -3.84 7.57 -36.09
CA ASP A 186 -3.81 8.93 -35.56
C ASP A 186 -2.97 8.99 -34.27
N PRO A 187 -1.63 9.20 -34.39
CA PRO A 187 -0.72 9.20 -33.24
C PRO A 187 -0.76 10.50 -32.42
N TYR A 188 -1.47 11.54 -32.89
CA TYR A 188 -1.50 12.84 -32.25
C TYR A 188 -2.84 13.14 -31.62
N LEU A 189 -2.82 13.63 -30.38
CA LEU A 189 -4.02 14.13 -29.73
C LEU A 189 -4.37 15.53 -30.28
N ASP A 190 -5.66 15.79 -30.48
CA ASP A 190 -6.16 17.14 -30.67
C ASP A 190 -6.09 17.90 -29.34
N LEU A 191 -5.22 18.91 -29.27
CA LEU A 191 -5.02 19.69 -28.05
C LEU A 191 -6.31 20.43 -27.63
N ALA A 192 -7.07 20.97 -28.58
CA ALA A 192 -8.28 21.71 -28.28
C ALA A 192 -9.39 20.79 -27.72
N GLU A 193 -9.51 19.58 -28.26
CA GLU A 193 -10.44 18.58 -27.70
C GLU A 193 -9.94 18.05 -26.35
N SER A 194 -8.64 17.78 -26.21
CA SER A 194 -8.07 17.34 -24.94
C SER A 194 -8.30 18.35 -23.81
N GLN A 195 -8.13 19.66 -24.10
CA GLN A 195 -8.39 20.75 -23.14
C GLN A 195 -9.87 20.87 -22.73
N LYS A 196 -10.81 20.43 -23.57
CA LYS A 196 -12.24 20.39 -23.19
C LYS A 196 -12.59 19.21 -22.29
N ILE A 197 -11.80 18.13 -22.35
CA ILE A 197 -12.08 16.88 -21.66
C ILE A 197 -11.34 16.80 -20.34
N VAL A 198 -10.02 17.04 -20.37
CA VAL A 198 -9.15 16.96 -19.17
C VAL A 198 -9.48 18.12 -18.24
N GLY A 199 -9.87 17.79 -16.99
CA GLY A 199 -10.25 18.79 -16.00
C GLY A 199 -11.51 19.58 -16.33
N SER A 200 -12.40 19.04 -17.19
CA SER A 200 -13.72 19.67 -17.40
C SER A 200 -14.54 19.73 -16.12
N ALA A 201 -15.38 20.74 -15.97
CA ALA A 201 -16.19 20.93 -14.76
C ALA A 201 -17.01 19.67 -14.40
N GLU A 202 -17.62 19.01 -15.38
CA GLU A 202 -18.36 17.76 -15.19
C GLU A 202 -17.50 16.63 -14.60
N ARG A 203 -16.24 16.50 -15.08
CA ARG A 203 -15.33 15.45 -14.59
C ARG A 203 -14.77 15.76 -13.23
N VAL A 204 -14.49 17.04 -12.95
CA VAL A 204 -14.08 17.50 -11.63
C VAL A 204 -15.20 17.27 -10.62
N GLU A 205 -16.45 17.65 -10.96
CA GLU A 205 -17.64 17.43 -10.12
C GLU A 205 -17.84 15.92 -9.83
N ALA A 206 -17.76 15.07 -10.85
CA ALA A 206 -17.88 13.62 -10.68
C ALA A 206 -16.74 13.03 -9.81
N GLY A 207 -15.51 13.53 -9.96
CA GLY A 207 -14.37 13.13 -9.14
C GLY A 207 -14.51 13.59 -7.68
N THR A 208 -15.01 14.80 -7.46
CA THR A 208 -15.29 15.33 -6.11
C THR A 208 -16.40 14.53 -5.43
N ALA A 209 -17.50 14.26 -6.13
CA ALA A 209 -18.60 13.44 -5.60
C ALA A 209 -18.11 12.04 -5.20
N ALA A 210 -17.28 11.40 -6.04
CA ALA A 210 -16.71 10.08 -5.73
C ALA A 210 -15.80 10.12 -4.49
N GLN A 211 -15.03 11.19 -4.27
CA GLN A 211 -14.23 11.35 -3.06
C GLN A 211 -15.11 11.50 -1.82
N LEU A 212 -16.12 12.36 -1.87
CA LEU A 212 -17.09 12.59 -0.78
C LEU A 212 -17.82 11.28 -0.41
N ASP A 213 -18.34 10.57 -1.39
CA ASP A 213 -19.07 9.30 -1.20
C ASP A 213 -18.17 8.18 -0.66
N SER A 214 -16.84 8.26 -0.85
CA SER A 214 -15.89 7.25 -0.39
C SER A 214 -15.44 7.41 1.06
N ILE A 215 -15.72 8.54 1.71
CA ILE A 215 -15.40 8.74 3.13
C ILE A 215 -16.20 7.79 3.99
N VAL A 216 -15.50 7.05 4.86
CA VAL A 216 -16.10 6.08 5.78
C VAL A 216 -16.21 6.69 7.17
N MET A 217 -17.40 6.76 7.71
CA MET A 217 -17.58 7.08 9.12
C MET A 217 -17.65 5.78 9.93
N LEU A 218 -16.78 5.63 10.92
CA LEU A 218 -16.68 4.43 11.76
C LEU A 218 -17.39 4.60 13.09
N LYS A 219 -17.33 5.81 13.67
CA LYS A 219 -17.96 6.16 14.93
C LYS A 219 -18.65 7.50 14.79
N ASN A 220 -19.81 7.63 15.42
CA ASN A 220 -20.57 8.88 15.53
C ASN A 220 -21.33 8.88 16.87
N ALA A 221 -20.61 9.20 17.95
CA ALA A 221 -21.19 9.23 19.29
C ALA A 221 -22.23 10.35 19.38
N ASP A 222 -23.41 10.04 19.90
CA ASP A 222 -24.51 10.97 20.13
C ASP A 222 -24.91 11.83 18.90
N GLY A 223 -24.54 11.41 17.67
CA GLY A 223 -24.81 12.13 16.44
C GLY A 223 -23.95 13.40 16.28
N THR A 224 -22.70 13.36 16.74
CA THR A 224 -21.74 14.48 16.66
C THR A 224 -21.58 15.00 15.23
N VAL A 225 -21.53 14.10 14.24
CA VAL A 225 -21.56 14.45 12.81
C VAL A 225 -23.01 14.29 12.32
N ALA A 226 -23.62 15.38 11.97
CA ALA A 226 -25.00 15.46 11.48
C ALA A 226 -25.07 16.41 10.27
N GLU A 227 -26.22 16.46 9.62
CA GLU A 227 -26.46 17.39 8.49
C GLU A 227 -26.35 18.85 8.95
N HIS A 228 -25.50 19.61 8.28
CA HIS A 228 -25.30 21.04 8.47
C HIS A 228 -25.25 21.79 7.12
N ASP A 229 -25.68 23.05 7.15
CA ASP A 229 -25.41 23.97 6.06
C ASP A 229 -24.06 24.70 6.25
N ALA A 230 -23.40 25.09 5.17
CA ALA A 230 -22.14 25.83 5.23
C ALA A 230 -22.24 27.14 6.07
N ALA A 231 -23.42 27.73 6.16
CA ALA A 231 -23.67 28.91 6.96
C ALA A 231 -23.55 28.66 8.47
N ASP A 232 -23.76 27.42 8.92
CA ASP A 232 -23.67 27.06 10.35
C ASP A 232 -22.24 27.17 10.87
N TRP A 233 -21.26 27.03 10.00
CA TRP A 233 -19.82 27.08 10.32
C TRP A 233 -19.17 28.45 10.13
N SER A 234 -19.89 29.42 9.55
CA SER A 234 -19.31 30.73 9.18
C SER A 234 -18.74 31.54 10.33
N ASP A 235 -19.19 31.33 11.56
CA ASP A 235 -18.72 31.98 12.77
C ASP A 235 -17.96 31.01 13.70
N ALA A 236 -17.85 29.71 13.35
CA ALA A 236 -17.25 28.70 14.18
C ALA A 236 -15.71 28.80 14.19
N THR A 237 -15.11 28.51 15.33
CA THR A 237 -13.67 28.37 15.50
C THR A 237 -13.30 26.90 15.61
N VAL A 238 -12.43 26.43 14.72
CA VAL A 238 -11.97 25.03 14.68
C VAL A 238 -10.51 24.95 15.11
N TYR A 239 -10.19 24.04 16.01
CA TYR A 239 -8.82 23.74 16.40
C TYR A 239 -8.29 22.53 15.58
N VAL A 240 -7.14 22.75 14.93
CA VAL A 240 -6.38 21.71 14.21
C VAL A 240 -5.00 21.60 14.85
N PRO A 241 -4.66 20.49 15.50
CA PRO A 241 -3.34 20.33 16.10
C PRO A 241 -2.24 20.14 15.05
N ARG A 242 -0.98 20.32 15.47
CA ARG A 242 0.22 20.06 14.68
C ARG A 242 0.84 18.71 15.04
N SER A 243 1.52 18.11 14.07
CA SER A 243 2.24 16.87 14.23
C SER A 243 3.58 16.92 13.48
N TYR A 244 4.41 15.89 13.66
CA TYR A 244 5.63 15.70 12.89
C TYR A 244 5.85 14.21 12.58
N SER A 245 6.76 13.94 11.63
CA SER A 245 7.26 12.59 11.34
C SER A 245 8.76 12.65 11.16
N THR A 246 9.46 11.64 11.70
CA THR A 246 10.91 11.51 11.55
C THR A 246 11.30 10.89 10.21
N GLY A 247 10.35 10.25 9.52
CA GLY A 247 10.59 9.49 8.29
C GLY A 247 11.56 8.31 8.46
N PHE A 248 11.85 7.65 7.37
CA PHE A 248 12.85 6.58 7.27
C PHE A 248 13.81 6.87 6.13
N ALA A 249 15.10 6.57 6.33
CA ALA A 249 16.07 6.57 5.25
C ALA A 249 15.79 5.44 4.26
N GLY A 250 16.02 5.68 2.99
CA GLY A 250 15.75 4.71 1.93
C GLY A 250 16.67 4.88 0.73
N VAL A 251 16.39 4.12 -0.32
CA VAL A 251 17.16 4.11 -1.57
C VAL A 251 17.22 5.51 -2.22
N PHE A 252 16.18 6.32 -2.05
CA PHE A 252 16.09 7.64 -2.67
C PHE A 252 16.64 8.79 -1.81
N GLY A 253 17.06 8.52 -0.58
CA GLY A 253 17.64 9.56 0.26
C GLY A 253 17.61 9.25 1.76
N PRO A 254 18.10 10.21 2.57
CA PRO A 254 18.04 10.11 4.03
C PRO A 254 16.60 10.20 4.54
N ALA A 255 16.39 9.89 5.82
CA ALA A 255 15.13 10.16 6.49
C ALA A 255 14.76 11.65 6.36
N GLU A 256 13.51 11.92 5.99
CA GLU A 256 13.00 13.27 5.84
C GLU A 256 12.11 13.61 7.04
N TYR A 257 12.53 14.59 7.82
CA TYR A 257 11.73 15.15 8.91
C TYR A 257 10.68 16.09 8.32
N THR A 258 9.42 15.85 8.64
CA THR A 258 8.31 16.71 8.25
C THR A 258 7.53 17.16 9.48
N GLU A 259 7.04 18.39 9.48
CA GLU A 259 6.17 18.94 10.51
C GLU A 259 5.10 19.85 9.90
N GLY A 260 4.01 20.03 10.59
CA GLY A 260 2.92 20.93 10.16
C GLY A 260 1.61 20.65 10.85
N GLU A 261 0.61 21.36 10.42
CA GLU A 261 -0.78 21.11 10.78
C GLU A 261 -1.22 19.74 10.26
N THR A 262 -2.08 19.06 11.03
CA THR A 262 -2.54 17.71 10.68
C THR A 262 -3.54 17.69 9.50
N LEU A 263 -4.11 18.85 9.18
CA LEU A 263 -4.99 19.11 8.02
C LEU A 263 -4.57 20.40 7.33
N ASP A 264 -5.01 20.58 6.09
CA ASP A 264 -4.84 21.84 5.35
C ASP A 264 -5.71 22.94 5.97
N VAL A 265 -5.08 23.82 6.76
CA VAL A 265 -5.78 24.90 7.46
C VAL A 265 -6.19 26.06 6.56
N GLU A 266 -5.50 26.28 5.41
CA GLU A 266 -5.87 27.30 4.44
C GLU A 266 -7.18 26.90 3.76
N MET A 267 -7.31 25.67 3.34
CA MET A 267 -8.54 25.09 2.79
C MET A 267 -9.67 25.12 3.86
N LEU A 268 -9.40 24.65 5.10
CA LEU A 268 -10.40 24.64 6.16
C LEU A 268 -10.96 26.03 6.47
N ALA A 269 -10.12 27.08 6.41
CA ALA A 269 -10.53 28.47 6.62
C ALA A 269 -11.50 29.01 5.53
N GLU A 270 -11.69 28.31 4.42
CA GLU A 270 -12.74 28.61 3.44
C GLU A 270 -14.13 28.16 3.90
N HIS A 271 -14.20 27.22 4.87
CA HIS A 271 -15.44 26.64 5.36
C HIS A 271 -15.87 27.13 6.74
N VAL A 272 -14.95 27.69 7.55
CA VAL A 272 -15.20 28.04 8.95
C VAL A 272 -14.79 29.49 9.26
N GLY A 273 -15.29 30.04 10.37
CA GLY A 273 -15.01 31.43 10.78
C GLY A 273 -13.55 31.67 11.17
N ALA A 274 -12.92 30.72 11.85
CA ALA A 274 -11.53 30.79 12.26
C ALA A 274 -10.91 29.40 12.44
N VAL A 275 -9.60 29.30 12.19
CA VAL A 275 -8.82 28.11 12.50
C VAL A 275 -7.72 28.49 13.49
N VAL A 276 -7.55 27.72 14.56
CA VAL A 276 -6.46 27.87 15.52
C VAL A 276 -5.63 26.59 15.54
N THR A 277 -4.33 26.73 15.77
CA THR A 277 -3.38 25.61 15.75
C THR A 277 -2.45 25.67 16.96
N ASP A 278 -1.68 24.62 17.16
CA ASP A 278 -0.66 24.53 18.20
C ASP A 278 0.48 25.55 18.03
N GLU A 279 1.07 25.93 19.16
CA GLU A 279 2.36 26.61 19.19
C GLU A 279 3.50 25.59 19.31
N ALA A 280 4.49 25.67 18.42
CA ALA A 280 5.67 24.82 18.46
C ALA A 280 6.61 25.26 19.61
N VAL A 281 7.07 24.27 20.40
CA VAL A 281 8.11 24.47 21.40
C VAL A 281 9.43 24.00 20.83
N LEU A 282 10.37 24.90 20.68
CA LEU A 282 11.66 24.64 20.05
C LEU A 282 12.76 24.40 21.09
N ASP A 283 13.72 23.55 20.78
CA ASP A 283 14.99 23.43 21.53
C ASP A 283 15.96 24.58 21.20
N ALA A 284 17.16 24.54 21.79
CA ALA A 284 18.19 25.57 21.59
C ALA A 284 18.72 25.62 20.14
N ASP A 285 18.55 24.56 19.38
CA ASP A 285 19.01 24.41 18.00
C ASP A 285 17.89 24.74 16.99
N GLY A 286 16.67 25.01 17.48
CA GLY A 286 15.52 25.41 16.67
C GLY A 286 14.69 24.23 16.15
N HIS A 287 14.88 23.02 16.68
CA HIS A 287 14.05 21.86 16.34
C HIS A 287 12.81 21.80 17.22
N VAL A 288 11.69 21.35 16.67
CA VAL A 288 10.47 21.13 17.45
C VAL A 288 10.69 19.94 18.41
N VAL A 289 10.43 20.16 19.69
CA VAL A 289 10.49 19.14 20.74
C VAL A 289 9.12 18.78 21.29
N SER A 290 8.15 19.67 21.17
CA SER A 290 6.77 19.46 21.53
C SER A 290 5.89 20.58 20.98
N TYR A 291 4.59 20.45 21.24
CA TYR A 291 3.60 21.48 20.90
C TYR A 291 2.77 21.84 22.14
N THR A 292 2.25 23.05 22.15
CA THR A 292 1.31 23.54 23.16
C THR A 292 -0.01 23.87 22.49
N ALA A 293 -1.10 23.30 22.99
CA ALA A 293 -2.45 23.60 22.51
C ALA A 293 -2.82 25.07 22.71
N PRO A 294 -3.62 25.67 21.81
CA PRO A 294 -4.11 27.05 21.97
C PRO A 294 -5.12 27.18 23.13
N ASP A 295 -5.52 28.41 23.45
CA ASP A 295 -6.67 28.65 24.32
C ASP A 295 -7.95 28.19 23.60
N LEU A 296 -8.72 27.32 24.24
CA LEU A 296 -9.96 26.74 23.69
C LEU A 296 -11.23 27.51 24.12
N SER A 297 -11.12 28.71 24.69
CA SER A 297 -12.28 29.45 25.18
C SER A 297 -13.34 29.74 24.11
N ASP A 298 -12.93 29.92 22.87
CA ASP A 298 -13.79 30.23 21.74
C ASP A 298 -13.81 29.11 20.67
N VAL A 299 -13.23 27.92 20.96
CA VAL A 299 -13.21 26.80 20.03
C VAL A 299 -14.53 26.02 20.09
N ASP A 300 -15.10 25.69 18.95
CA ASP A 300 -16.37 24.98 18.80
C ASP A 300 -16.21 23.52 18.38
N LEU A 301 -15.09 23.18 17.70
CA LEU A 301 -14.81 21.85 17.17
C LEU A 301 -13.30 21.59 17.13
N VAL A 302 -12.89 20.36 17.37
CA VAL A 302 -11.51 19.90 17.18
C VAL A 302 -11.46 18.87 16.06
N LEU A 303 -10.64 19.12 15.03
CA LEU A 303 -10.38 18.19 13.94
C LEU A 303 -8.93 17.73 13.99
N VAL A 304 -8.69 16.45 14.18
CA VAL A 304 -7.35 15.88 14.25
C VAL A 304 -7.11 14.97 13.05
N GLY A 305 -6.33 15.43 12.09
CA GLY A 305 -5.84 14.58 11.00
C GLY A 305 -4.80 13.59 11.52
N MET A 306 -4.96 12.32 11.19
CA MET A 306 -4.02 11.26 11.61
C MET A 306 -3.70 10.39 10.40
N ARG A 307 -2.42 10.19 10.09
CA ARG A 307 -1.99 9.24 9.06
C ARG A 307 -1.91 7.85 9.65
N SER A 308 -2.05 6.79 8.85
CA SER A 308 -1.73 5.43 9.31
C SER A 308 -0.33 5.37 9.94
N PRO A 309 -0.09 4.49 10.94
CA PRO A 309 1.24 4.27 11.49
C PRO A 309 2.27 4.00 10.39
N ASP A 310 3.31 4.82 10.33
CA ASP A 310 4.33 4.78 9.28
C ASP A 310 5.49 3.87 9.69
N ASN A 311 5.57 2.70 9.04
CA ASN A 311 6.65 1.73 9.17
C ASN A 311 7.67 1.82 8.02
N GLY A 312 7.70 2.93 7.29
CA GLY A 312 8.44 3.05 6.04
C GLY A 312 7.66 2.50 4.83
N THR A 313 8.25 2.66 3.68
CA THR A 313 7.68 2.22 2.38
C THR A 313 8.52 1.08 1.80
N THR A 314 8.13 0.61 0.62
CA THR A 314 8.87 -0.32 -0.23
C THR A 314 10.38 -0.06 -0.32
N PHE A 315 10.77 1.20 -0.41
CA PHE A 315 12.16 1.63 -0.61
C PHE A 315 12.79 2.19 0.67
N THR A 316 12.02 2.23 1.77
CA THR A 316 12.48 2.58 3.11
C THR A 316 11.97 1.51 4.06
N SER A 317 12.82 0.83 4.79
CA SER A 317 12.36 -0.30 5.61
C SER A 317 12.57 -0.06 7.09
N ALA A 318 11.48 -0.04 7.86
CA ALA A 318 11.52 -0.22 9.30
C ALA A 318 11.49 -1.72 9.68
N GLY A 319 11.11 -2.61 8.76
CA GLY A 319 10.98 -4.06 8.98
C GLY A 319 12.29 -4.83 9.01
N GLU A 320 13.42 -4.22 8.60
CA GLU A 320 14.75 -4.84 8.64
C GLU A 320 15.80 -3.81 9.03
N ASP A 321 16.79 -4.22 9.78
CA ASP A 321 17.97 -3.43 10.08
C ASP A 321 19.06 -3.75 9.05
N PRO A 322 19.43 -2.80 8.18
CA PRO A 322 20.39 -3.06 7.11
C PRO A 322 21.82 -3.31 7.60
N GLU A 323 22.14 -2.93 8.85
CA GLU A 323 23.49 -3.12 9.43
C GLU A 323 23.62 -4.50 10.10
N THR A 324 22.56 -4.96 10.75
CA THR A 324 22.58 -6.21 11.53
C THR A 324 21.84 -7.36 10.86
N GLY A 325 20.97 -7.07 9.89
CA GLY A 325 20.05 -8.04 9.28
C GLY A 325 18.97 -8.54 10.23
N ALA A 326 18.72 -7.83 11.33
CA ALA A 326 17.66 -8.16 12.27
C ALA A 326 16.30 -7.73 11.69
N PHE A 327 15.27 -8.56 11.89
CA PHE A 327 13.91 -8.27 11.47
C PHE A 327 13.10 -7.65 12.61
N TYR A 328 12.25 -6.70 12.25
CA TYR A 328 11.34 -6.00 13.16
C TYR A 328 9.89 -6.20 12.72
N PRO A 329 8.91 -6.23 13.66
CA PRO A 329 7.51 -6.25 13.29
C PRO A 329 7.11 -4.94 12.63
N LEU A 330 6.25 -5.02 11.62
CA LEU A 330 5.48 -3.88 11.14
C LEU A 330 4.24 -3.75 12.03
N SER A 331 3.85 -2.53 12.36
CA SER A 331 2.77 -2.27 13.32
C SER A 331 1.66 -1.43 12.71
N LEU A 332 0.43 -1.74 13.07
CA LEU A 332 -0.77 -0.96 12.74
C LEU A 332 -1.23 -0.07 13.90
N GLN A 333 -0.42 0.08 14.94
CA GLN A 333 -0.64 1.01 16.04
C GLN A 333 0.48 2.05 16.11
N TYR A 334 0.19 3.23 16.70
CA TYR A 334 1.14 4.35 16.76
C TYR A 334 2.23 4.13 17.81
N ARG A 335 1.88 3.59 18.98
CA ARG A 335 2.88 3.30 20.01
C ARG A 335 3.68 2.06 19.67
N PRO A 336 4.96 1.99 20.11
CA PRO A 336 5.81 0.84 19.83
C PRO A 336 5.15 -0.48 20.25
N TYR A 337 5.13 -1.44 19.33
CA TYR A 337 4.64 -2.79 19.56
C TYR A 337 5.81 -3.76 19.72
N THR A 338 5.83 -4.54 20.82
CA THR A 338 6.79 -5.64 20.99
C THR A 338 6.11 -6.94 20.62
N ALA A 339 6.68 -7.64 19.65
CA ALA A 339 6.14 -8.88 19.10
C ALA A 339 6.47 -10.09 20.00
N ASP A 340 5.80 -10.19 21.16
CA ASP A 340 5.98 -11.27 22.14
C ASP A 340 4.71 -12.10 22.38
N GLY A 341 3.66 -11.85 21.58
CA GLY A 341 2.38 -12.54 21.63
C GLY A 341 2.44 -14.01 21.18
N PRO A 342 1.39 -14.80 21.48
CA PRO A 342 1.37 -16.23 21.22
C PRO A 342 1.32 -16.58 19.72
N HIS A 343 0.91 -15.66 18.86
CA HIS A 343 0.77 -15.87 17.42
C HIS A 343 2.03 -15.47 16.63
N VAL A 344 2.99 -14.78 17.27
CA VAL A 344 4.25 -14.43 16.62
C VAL A 344 5.08 -15.69 16.39
N ARG A 345 5.43 -15.92 15.13
CA ARG A 345 6.20 -17.13 14.73
C ARG A 345 7.64 -17.06 15.23
N ALA A 346 8.07 -18.07 15.99
CA ALA A 346 9.48 -18.20 16.40
C ALA A 346 10.40 -18.62 15.25
N THR A 347 9.82 -19.24 14.21
CA THR A 347 10.50 -19.61 12.96
C THR A 347 9.67 -19.08 11.80
N SER A 348 10.27 -18.29 10.93
CA SER A 348 9.61 -17.78 9.73
C SER A 348 9.30 -18.89 8.72
N ILE A 349 8.25 -18.71 7.95
CA ILE A 349 7.95 -19.52 6.76
C ILE A 349 8.97 -19.21 5.66
N SER A 350 9.28 -17.94 5.50
CA SER A 350 10.23 -17.43 4.50
C SER A 350 11.67 -17.46 5.00
N GLY A 351 12.59 -17.18 4.12
CA GLY A 351 14.03 -17.03 4.37
C GLY A 351 14.89 -17.69 3.29
N ASP A 352 16.08 -17.20 3.10
CA ASP A 352 17.02 -17.71 2.10
C ASP A 352 17.54 -19.08 2.47
N LEU A 353 17.84 -19.90 1.45
CA LEU A 353 18.58 -21.14 1.68
C LEU A 353 20.07 -20.80 1.88
N LEU A 354 20.59 -21.20 3.05
CA LEU A 354 21.97 -21.01 3.40
C LEU A 354 22.84 -22.11 2.78
N PRO A 355 24.18 -21.90 2.64
CA PRO A 355 25.09 -22.86 2.03
C PRO A 355 25.12 -24.22 2.72
N ASP A 356 24.74 -24.31 3.99
CA ASP A 356 24.64 -25.56 4.75
C ASP A 356 23.29 -26.30 4.56
N GLY A 357 22.41 -25.75 3.72
CA GLY A 357 21.09 -26.31 3.43
C GLY A 357 20.02 -25.95 4.47
N THR A 358 20.34 -25.17 5.49
CA THR A 358 19.35 -24.62 6.41
C THR A 358 18.68 -23.39 5.81
N ARG A 359 17.55 -22.95 6.38
CA ARG A 359 16.85 -21.73 5.99
C ARG A 359 17.15 -20.61 6.98
N GLN A 360 17.43 -19.41 6.46
CA GLN A 360 17.49 -18.18 7.25
C GLN A 360 16.18 -18.03 8.03
N ASN A 361 16.29 -17.68 9.30
CA ASN A 361 15.10 -17.35 10.10
C ASN A 361 14.89 -15.82 10.10
N ARG A 362 13.76 -15.38 9.53
CA ARG A 362 13.34 -13.96 9.45
C ARG A 362 12.35 -13.58 10.55
N SER A 363 12.24 -14.40 11.61
CA SER A 363 11.39 -14.10 12.76
C SER A 363 11.81 -12.80 13.44
N TYR A 364 10.81 -12.05 13.85
CA TYR A 364 10.95 -10.84 14.67
C TYR A 364 10.44 -11.03 16.10
N LEU A 365 10.31 -12.28 16.56
CA LEU A 365 9.84 -12.59 17.92
C LEU A 365 10.72 -11.89 18.96
N GLY A 366 10.09 -11.09 19.83
CA GLY A 366 10.73 -10.30 20.88
C GLY A 366 11.30 -8.96 20.42
N ALA A 367 11.24 -8.64 19.14
CA ALA A 367 11.63 -7.32 18.63
C ALA A 367 10.47 -6.31 18.78
N THR A 368 10.83 -5.01 18.77
CA THR A 368 9.86 -3.91 18.89
C THR A 368 9.80 -3.13 17.59
N SER A 369 8.59 -2.79 17.14
CA SER A 369 8.35 -2.01 15.93
C SER A 369 8.98 -0.62 15.98
N ARG A 370 9.16 -0.01 14.82
CA ARG A 370 9.66 1.36 14.65
C ARG A 370 8.62 2.14 13.84
N ILE A 371 8.13 3.25 14.40
CA ILE A 371 7.09 4.09 13.82
C ILE A 371 7.65 5.51 13.65
N ALA A 372 7.50 6.11 12.48
CA ALA A 372 8.02 7.45 12.20
C ALA A 372 7.08 8.57 12.63
N ASN A 373 5.77 8.31 12.76
CA ASN A 373 4.73 9.29 13.01
C ASN A 373 3.92 9.05 14.30
N GLU A 374 4.57 8.59 15.36
CA GLU A 374 3.93 8.48 16.70
C GLU A 374 3.32 9.81 17.15
N ALA A 375 3.87 10.94 16.70
CA ALA A 375 3.39 12.27 16.98
C ALA A 375 1.98 12.57 16.45
N ASP A 376 1.42 11.77 15.53
CA ASP A 376 0.04 11.90 15.11
C ASP A 376 -0.91 11.52 16.26
N LEU A 377 -0.57 10.47 17.02
CA LEU A 377 -1.30 10.12 18.25
C LEU A 377 -1.05 11.15 19.35
N ASP A 378 0.18 11.66 19.52
CA ASP A 378 0.47 12.73 20.49
C ASP A 378 -0.37 13.98 20.20
N ALA A 379 -0.61 14.31 18.93
CA ALA A 379 -1.46 15.42 18.53
C ALA A 379 -2.92 15.20 18.96
N PHE A 380 -3.43 13.99 18.77
CA PHE A 380 -4.77 13.61 19.22
C PHE A 380 -4.90 13.66 20.76
N GLU A 381 -3.99 13.01 21.49
CA GLU A 381 -4.00 12.98 22.95
C GLU A 381 -3.87 14.40 23.55
N ARG A 382 -3.05 15.26 22.95
CA ARG A 382 -2.89 16.66 23.36
C ARG A 382 -4.18 17.45 23.15
N ALA A 383 -4.87 17.26 22.02
CA ALA A 383 -6.13 17.92 21.74
C ALA A 383 -7.21 17.49 22.74
N VAL A 384 -7.36 16.19 23.02
CA VAL A 384 -8.28 15.67 24.05
C VAL A 384 -7.96 16.25 25.42
N ALA A 385 -6.69 16.24 25.84
CA ALA A 385 -6.27 16.79 27.13
C ALA A 385 -6.56 18.30 27.25
N ALA A 386 -6.42 19.06 26.15
CA ALA A 386 -6.74 20.48 26.11
C ALA A 386 -8.26 20.73 26.26
N VAL A 387 -9.09 19.91 25.61
CA VAL A 387 -10.55 19.96 25.75
C VAL A 387 -10.95 19.65 27.21
N GLU A 388 -10.43 18.59 27.81
CA GLU A 388 -10.66 18.23 29.20
C GLU A 388 -10.26 19.37 30.14
N ALA A 389 -9.09 19.96 29.95
CA ALA A 389 -8.57 21.07 30.77
C ALA A 389 -9.41 22.35 30.64
N SER A 390 -10.04 22.58 29.49
CA SER A 390 -10.92 23.74 29.26
C SER A 390 -12.21 23.67 30.07
N GLY A 391 -12.64 22.47 30.46
CA GLY A 391 -13.92 22.20 31.11
C GLY A 391 -15.14 22.45 30.22
N ARG A 392 -14.93 22.63 28.90
CA ARG A 392 -15.99 22.78 27.90
C ARG A 392 -16.28 21.42 27.27
N ASP A 393 -17.48 21.28 26.74
CA ASP A 393 -17.92 20.15 25.94
C ASP A 393 -17.66 20.51 24.46
N ILE A 394 -16.46 20.20 23.96
CA ILE A 394 -16.04 20.49 22.60
C ILE A 394 -15.82 19.15 21.90
N PRO A 395 -16.54 18.86 20.79
CA PRO A 395 -16.36 17.62 20.07
C PRO A 395 -14.93 17.46 19.51
N VAL A 396 -14.38 16.23 19.61
CA VAL A 396 -13.07 15.86 19.07
C VAL A 396 -13.25 14.76 18.01
N LEU A 397 -12.96 15.09 16.76
CA LEU A 397 -13.05 14.16 15.65
C LEU A 397 -11.66 13.67 15.22
N ALA A 398 -11.50 12.35 15.15
CA ALA A 398 -10.32 11.72 14.56
C ALA A 398 -10.56 11.49 13.06
N LEU A 399 -9.74 12.15 12.21
CA LEU A 399 -9.81 12.10 10.76
C LEU A 399 -8.64 11.28 10.22
N LEU A 400 -8.85 9.99 10.00
CA LEU A 400 -7.81 9.06 9.54
C LEU A 400 -7.55 9.20 8.04
N LYS A 401 -6.33 9.52 7.66
CA LYS A 401 -5.81 9.47 6.28
C LYS A 401 -5.08 8.14 6.10
N ALA A 402 -5.84 7.10 5.74
CA ALA A 402 -5.40 5.72 5.81
C ALA A 402 -4.72 5.26 4.52
N ALA A 403 -3.46 4.84 4.62
CA ALA A 403 -2.77 4.04 3.62
C ALA A 403 -2.89 2.53 3.93
N ASN A 404 -3.00 2.19 5.22
CA ASN A 404 -3.17 0.84 5.76
C ASN A 404 -4.29 0.86 6.81
N PRO A 405 -4.87 -0.30 7.19
CA PRO A 405 -5.73 -0.35 8.36
C PRO A 405 -4.98 0.07 9.63
N VAL A 406 -5.70 0.51 10.64
CA VAL A 406 -5.14 0.98 11.91
C VAL A 406 -5.76 0.17 13.04
N VAL A 407 -5.02 -0.08 14.11
CA VAL A 407 -5.56 -0.58 15.39
C VAL A 407 -6.11 0.60 16.17
N PRO A 408 -7.45 0.77 16.31
CA PRO A 408 -8.04 2.01 16.83
C PRO A 408 -7.96 2.15 18.34
N THR A 409 -7.54 1.13 19.06
CA THR A 409 -7.57 1.05 20.54
C THR A 409 -6.92 2.25 21.22
N GLU A 410 -5.94 2.92 20.56
CA GLU A 410 -5.14 3.99 21.16
C GLU A 410 -5.88 5.33 21.20
N PHE A 411 -6.93 5.54 20.38
CA PHE A 411 -7.59 6.85 20.27
C PHE A 411 -9.13 6.77 20.21
N GLU A 412 -9.71 5.65 19.75
CA GLU A 412 -11.14 5.56 19.42
C GLU A 412 -12.04 5.95 20.59
N ALA A 413 -11.74 5.47 21.80
CA ALA A 413 -12.59 5.70 22.97
C ALA A 413 -12.70 7.18 23.37
N ALA A 414 -11.70 7.99 23.03
CA ALA A 414 -11.65 9.42 23.33
C ALA A 414 -12.13 10.31 22.18
N ALA A 415 -12.39 9.76 21.00
CA ALA A 415 -12.97 10.48 19.87
C ALA A 415 -14.50 10.45 19.92
N ASP A 416 -15.15 11.58 19.66
CA ASP A 416 -16.61 11.66 19.52
C ASP A 416 -17.06 11.11 18.15
N ALA A 417 -16.26 11.33 17.11
CA ALA A 417 -16.44 10.68 15.82
C ALA A 417 -15.10 10.25 15.21
N VAL A 418 -15.15 9.20 14.39
CA VAL A 418 -13.99 8.68 13.63
C VAL A 418 -14.37 8.57 12.17
N LEU A 419 -13.68 9.32 11.31
CA LEU A 419 -13.83 9.27 9.87
C LEU A 419 -12.54 8.76 9.23
N VAL A 420 -12.68 8.04 8.11
CA VAL A 420 -11.53 7.45 7.40
C VAL A 420 -11.60 7.79 5.93
N SER A 421 -10.48 8.27 5.38
CA SER A 421 -10.25 8.41 3.95
C SER A 421 -9.15 7.47 3.47
N PHE A 422 -9.28 6.95 2.26
CA PHE A 422 -8.29 6.13 1.60
C PHE A 422 -7.73 6.88 0.37
N GLY A 423 -6.99 7.98 0.63
CA GLY A 423 -6.33 8.78 -0.39
C GLY A 423 -7.22 9.86 -1.04
N THR A 424 -8.28 10.30 -0.38
CA THR A 424 -9.05 11.49 -0.80
C THR A 424 -8.31 12.79 -0.43
N SER A 425 -8.75 13.92 -0.97
CA SER A 425 -8.31 15.23 -0.54
C SER A 425 -8.75 15.54 0.91
N ASP A 426 -8.01 16.40 1.62
CA ASP A 426 -8.43 16.93 2.91
C ASP A 426 -9.77 17.69 2.80
N GLU A 427 -10.02 18.35 1.67
CA GLU A 427 -11.27 19.02 1.34
C GLU A 427 -12.48 18.07 1.47
N ALA A 428 -12.44 16.89 0.84
CA ALA A 428 -13.54 15.93 0.91
C ALA A 428 -13.74 15.40 2.34
N LEU A 429 -12.65 15.09 3.03
CA LEU A 429 -12.69 14.58 4.41
C LEU A 429 -13.29 15.61 5.37
N VAL A 430 -12.89 16.90 5.23
CA VAL A 430 -13.38 18.01 6.05
C VAL A 430 -14.86 18.29 5.76
N GLN A 431 -15.30 18.31 4.49
CA GLN A 431 -16.71 18.51 4.17
C GLN A 431 -17.62 17.47 4.83
N VAL A 432 -17.20 16.21 4.84
CA VAL A 432 -17.96 15.15 5.53
C VAL A 432 -17.90 15.33 7.06
N ALA A 433 -16.74 15.69 7.61
CA ALA A 433 -16.58 15.95 9.05
C ALA A 433 -17.42 17.11 9.55
N LEU A 434 -17.60 18.14 8.72
CA LEU A 434 -18.48 19.31 9.00
C LEU A 434 -19.97 19.03 8.71
N GLY A 435 -20.35 17.81 8.29
CA GLY A 435 -21.73 17.46 7.97
C GLY A 435 -22.29 18.11 6.72
N LEU A 436 -21.43 18.61 5.83
CA LEU A 436 -21.84 19.20 4.54
C LEU A 436 -22.17 18.15 3.48
N HIS A 437 -21.74 16.91 3.73
CA HIS A 437 -22.05 15.75 2.89
C HIS A 437 -22.20 14.50 3.76
N GLU A 438 -23.26 13.71 3.51
CA GLU A 438 -23.48 12.48 4.27
C GLU A 438 -22.44 11.41 3.89
N PRO A 439 -21.71 10.82 4.88
CA PRO A 439 -20.78 9.73 4.61
C PRO A 439 -21.51 8.49 4.08
N GLN A 440 -21.00 7.89 2.99
CA GLN A 440 -21.58 6.72 2.35
C GLN A 440 -20.57 5.58 2.16
N GLY A 441 -19.30 5.85 2.48
CA GLY A 441 -18.22 4.90 2.34
C GLY A 441 -18.35 3.72 3.28
N ARG A 442 -17.76 2.60 2.85
CA ARG A 442 -17.63 1.38 3.65
C ARG A 442 -16.18 0.92 3.69
N LEU A 443 -15.75 0.36 4.81
CA LEU A 443 -14.40 -0.16 4.93
C LEU A 443 -14.07 -1.14 3.81
N PRO A 444 -13.02 -0.89 3.02
CA PRO A 444 -12.53 -1.84 2.01
C PRO A 444 -11.73 -2.98 2.62
N ILE A 445 -11.39 -2.90 3.91
CA ILE A 445 -10.61 -3.86 4.67
C ILE A 445 -11.01 -3.82 6.15
N THR A 446 -10.91 -4.95 6.86
CA THR A 446 -11.13 -5.02 8.31
C THR A 446 -10.07 -4.21 9.07
N PHE A 447 -10.48 -3.36 10.02
CA PHE A 447 -9.58 -2.76 11.00
C PHE A 447 -9.42 -3.73 12.17
N PRO A 448 -8.20 -4.18 12.49
CA PRO A 448 -7.97 -5.26 13.44
C PRO A 448 -8.21 -4.82 14.89
N ALA A 449 -8.64 -5.78 15.71
CA ALA A 449 -8.87 -5.55 17.14
C ALA A 449 -7.60 -5.20 17.91
N SER A 450 -6.45 -5.74 17.48
CA SER A 450 -5.15 -5.57 18.13
C SER A 450 -4.03 -6.07 17.22
N MET A 451 -2.77 -5.81 17.59
CA MET A 451 -1.63 -6.44 16.92
C MET A 451 -1.61 -7.96 17.07
N ASP A 452 -2.12 -8.51 18.18
CA ASP A 452 -2.25 -9.99 18.32
C ASP A 452 -3.24 -10.58 17.29
N ALA A 453 -4.31 -9.84 16.94
CA ALA A 453 -5.22 -10.23 15.87
C ALA A 453 -4.54 -10.16 14.48
N VAL A 454 -3.63 -9.22 14.26
CA VAL A 454 -2.81 -9.13 13.05
C VAL A 454 -1.85 -10.31 12.95
N GLU A 455 -1.16 -10.65 14.04
CA GLU A 455 -0.22 -11.78 14.10
C GLU A 455 -0.92 -13.15 13.96
N ALA A 456 -2.20 -13.24 14.32
CA ALA A 456 -2.99 -14.46 14.19
C ALA A 456 -3.45 -14.73 12.75
N GLN A 457 -3.46 -13.70 11.90
CA GLN A 457 -3.87 -13.79 10.50
C GLN A 457 -2.91 -14.65 9.69
N LEU A 458 -3.46 -15.40 8.73
CA LEU A 458 -2.68 -16.07 7.70
C LEU A 458 -2.54 -15.14 6.49
N GLU A 459 -1.34 -15.00 5.96
CA GLU A 459 -1.01 -14.00 4.95
C GLU A 459 -1.83 -14.15 3.65
N ASP A 460 -2.29 -15.35 3.35
CA ASP A 460 -3.06 -15.67 2.14
C ASP A 460 -4.57 -15.85 2.40
N VAL A 461 -5.05 -15.62 3.63
CA VAL A 461 -6.48 -15.80 3.98
C VAL A 461 -7.15 -14.44 4.16
N GLY A 462 -8.18 -14.16 3.37
CA GLY A 462 -9.02 -12.99 3.53
C GLY A 462 -10.12 -13.23 4.58
N GLY A 463 -10.26 -12.29 5.53
CA GLY A 463 -11.37 -12.29 6.47
C GLY A 463 -11.18 -13.11 7.75
N ASP A 464 -9.98 -13.59 8.04
CA ASP A 464 -9.63 -14.26 9.30
C ASP A 464 -9.14 -13.29 10.41
N THR A 465 -9.01 -11.99 10.09
CA THR A 465 -8.65 -10.96 11.05
C THR A 465 -9.84 -10.61 11.95
N ALA A 466 -9.66 -10.73 13.27
CA ALA A 466 -10.68 -10.31 14.24
C ALA A 466 -10.87 -8.77 14.17
N PRO A 467 -12.09 -8.27 13.88
CA PRO A 467 -12.35 -6.85 13.76
C PRO A 467 -12.36 -6.15 15.11
N TYR A 468 -11.98 -4.87 15.13
CA TYR A 468 -12.15 -4.00 16.28
C TYR A 468 -13.64 -3.78 16.58
N VAL A 469 -13.98 -3.75 17.85
CA VAL A 469 -15.30 -3.36 18.34
C VAL A 469 -15.14 -2.08 19.15
N ASP A 470 -15.78 -1.03 18.70
CA ASP A 470 -15.66 0.29 19.31
C ASP A 470 -16.45 0.44 20.61
N SER A 471 -16.26 1.57 21.28
CA SER A 471 -16.91 1.91 22.55
C SER A 471 -18.43 2.07 22.46
N THR A 472 -18.99 2.21 21.24
CA THR A 472 -20.45 2.29 20.98
C THR A 472 -21.06 0.99 20.50
N GLY A 473 -20.23 -0.05 20.24
CA GLY A 473 -20.63 -1.38 19.77
C GLY A 473 -20.55 -1.55 18.27
N GLY A 474 -20.02 -0.59 17.52
CA GLY A 474 -19.70 -0.69 16.10
C GLY A 474 -18.57 -1.72 15.86
N THR A 475 -18.68 -2.52 14.81
CA THR A 475 -17.68 -3.54 14.47
C THR A 475 -17.00 -3.18 13.15
N TYR A 476 -15.70 -2.89 13.18
CA TYR A 476 -14.94 -2.35 12.05
C TYR A 476 -14.49 -3.45 11.07
N ALA A 477 -15.44 -4.29 10.66
CA ALA A 477 -15.22 -5.33 9.68
C ALA A 477 -15.28 -4.77 8.24
N LEU A 478 -14.77 -5.55 7.28
CA LEU A 478 -14.96 -5.29 5.85
C LEU A 478 -16.44 -4.96 5.55
N GLY A 479 -16.68 -3.85 4.85
CA GLY A 479 -18.02 -3.39 4.49
C GLY A 479 -18.75 -2.57 5.55
N PHE A 480 -18.17 -2.36 6.74
CA PHE A 480 -18.76 -1.49 7.76
C PHE A 480 -18.62 0.00 7.40
N GLY A 481 -19.64 0.78 7.71
CA GLY A 481 -19.68 2.24 7.59
C GLY A 481 -20.98 2.79 8.14
N LEU A 482 -20.97 4.03 8.58
CA LEU A 482 -22.11 4.76 9.14
C LEU A 482 -22.46 5.93 8.24
N GLY A 483 -23.77 6.17 8.03
CA GLY A 483 -24.34 7.45 7.66
C GLY A 483 -24.77 8.24 8.91
N TRP A 484 -25.44 9.36 8.76
CA TRP A 484 -25.87 10.18 9.91
C TRP A 484 -26.82 9.44 10.84
N GLU A 485 -27.72 8.61 10.31
CA GLU A 485 -28.76 7.92 11.09
C GLU A 485 -28.43 6.47 11.46
N GLY A 486 -27.28 5.96 11.05
CA GLY A 486 -26.86 4.57 11.31
C GLY A 486 -26.09 3.91 10.17
N PRO A 487 -25.98 2.57 10.15
CA PRO A 487 -25.19 1.85 9.15
C PRO A 487 -25.59 2.15 7.72
N VAL A 488 -24.61 2.37 6.86
CA VAL A 488 -24.80 2.49 5.40
C VAL A 488 -25.33 1.17 4.85
N GLY A 489 -26.45 1.22 4.13
CA GLY A 489 -27.22 0.05 3.66
C GLY A 489 -26.58 -0.76 2.52
#